data_07d54eb9f4f26992a7663b5468827dec
#
_entry.id   07d54eb9f4f26992a7663b5468827dec
#
_cell.length_a   1.000
_cell.length_b   1.000
_cell.length_c   1.000
_cell.angle_alpha   90.00
_cell.angle_beta   90.00
_cell.angle_gamma   90.00
#
_symmetry.space_group_name_H-M   'P 1'
#
loop_
_entity.id
_entity.type
_entity.pdbx_description
1 polymer ?
#
loop_
_entity_poly.entity_id
_entity_poly.type
_entity_poly.pdbx_seq_one_letter_code
_entity_poly.pdbx_strand_id
1 'polypeptide(L)'
;MLVRFLSILSFIICNYSIAIDVKTYIPPRALPLLGLVKSESIRLMPDMPYPYYFGALIEHESCISLTHSRCWSPASQLKSQREVGIGLSQLTKAYNPDGSVRFDVLTDLAKRHRQELKELSWDTVRDRPDLQIRAMILLSRSNYNALYTIQNPLERLAMTDVAYNGGLGGLQKERRVCGLSANCDPGKWFNNVERYCLKSKKPLYAGRSACDISRHHPKDTILVRMP
;
A
#
# COMPACT_ATOMS: atom_id res chain seq x y z
N MET A 1 -23.86 5.48 70.45
CA MET A 1 -23.84 4.57 69.28
C MET A 1 -23.64 5.42 68.04
N LEU A 2 -22.35 5.60 67.62
CA LEU A 2 -21.98 6.50 66.55
C LEU A 2 -21.81 5.65 65.27
N VAL A 3 -22.69 5.84 64.27
CA VAL A 3 -22.59 5.19 62.97
C VAL A 3 -21.72 6.06 62.08
N ARG A 4 -20.51 5.58 61.73
CA ARG A 4 -19.62 6.20 60.74
C ARG A 4 -20.06 5.82 59.33
N PHE A 5 -20.52 6.79 58.54
CA PHE A 5 -20.68 6.65 57.08
C PHE A 5 -19.30 6.73 56.42
N LEU A 6 -18.82 5.61 55.84
CA LEU A 6 -17.71 5.59 54.91
C LEU A 6 -18.24 5.96 53.51
N SER A 7 -17.92 7.17 53.05
CA SER A 7 -18.12 7.56 51.67
C SER A 7 -17.04 6.90 50.78
N ILE A 8 -17.43 5.92 49.97
CA ILE A 8 -16.58 5.34 48.92
C ILE A 8 -16.60 6.29 47.74
N LEU A 9 -15.53 7.05 47.58
CA LEU A 9 -15.29 7.89 46.39
C LEU A 9 -14.83 6.96 45.26
N SER A 10 -15.76 6.56 44.37
CA SER A 10 -15.39 5.83 43.14
C SER A 10 -14.76 6.80 42.16
N PHE A 11 -13.43 6.72 41.98
CA PHE A 11 -12.76 7.39 40.90
C PHE A 11 -13.10 6.69 39.59
N ILE A 12 -13.98 7.28 38.79
CA ILE A 12 -14.19 6.89 37.39
C ILE A 12 -12.96 7.38 36.62
N ILE A 13 -12.00 6.48 36.36
CA ILE A 13 -10.91 6.74 35.43
C ILE A 13 -11.53 6.68 34.03
N CYS A 14 -11.84 7.84 33.49
CA CYS A 14 -12.25 7.98 32.10
C CYS A 14 -11.01 7.78 31.22
N ASN A 15 -10.82 6.57 30.68
CA ASN A 15 -9.79 6.31 29.69
C ASN A 15 -10.18 7.03 28.39
N TYR A 16 -9.71 8.24 28.22
CA TYR A 16 -9.75 8.92 26.91
C TYR A 16 -8.80 8.21 25.97
N SER A 17 -9.31 7.33 25.13
CA SER A 17 -8.56 6.89 23.95
C SER A 17 -8.48 8.08 23.00
N ILE A 18 -7.32 8.75 22.96
CA ILE A 18 -7.06 9.79 21.96
C ILE A 18 -7.02 9.06 20.59
N ALA A 19 -8.00 9.34 19.75
CA ALA A 19 -7.99 8.83 18.38
C ALA A 19 -6.81 9.47 17.64
N ILE A 20 -5.94 8.63 17.09
CA ILE A 20 -4.81 9.09 16.28
C ILE A 20 -5.36 9.56 14.93
N ASP A 21 -5.10 10.81 14.58
CA ASP A 21 -5.38 11.32 13.24
C ASP A 21 -4.36 10.73 12.26
N VAL A 22 -4.84 9.87 11.37
CA VAL A 22 -4.03 9.14 10.39
C VAL A 22 -3.27 10.07 9.45
N LYS A 23 -3.80 11.27 9.16
CA LYS A 23 -3.17 12.22 8.22
C LYS A 23 -2.06 13.05 8.86
N THR A 24 -2.07 13.25 10.15
CA THR A 24 -1.13 14.14 10.86
C THR A 24 -0.16 13.40 11.76
N TYR A 25 -0.48 12.16 12.18
CA TYR A 25 0.41 11.37 13.01
C TYR A 25 1.56 10.78 12.20
N ILE A 26 2.78 11.08 12.60
CA ILE A 26 3.98 10.52 11.98
C ILE A 26 4.52 9.39 12.88
N PRO A 27 4.52 8.13 12.42
CA PRO A 27 5.10 7.02 13.16
C PRO A 27 6.59 7.27 13.45
N PRO A 28 7.11 7.00 14.65
CA PRO A 28 8.50 7.28 15.00
C PRO A 28 9.53 6.67 14.03
N ARG A 29 9.26 5.49 13.48
CA ARG A 29 10.11 4.82 12.49
C ARG A 29 10.09 5.46 11.11
N ALA A 30 9.09 6.30 10.81
CA ALA A 30 9.03 7.05 9.57
C ALA A 30 10.08 8.17 9.55
N LEU A 31 10.34 8.83 10.68
CA LEU A 31 11.18 10.02 10.78
C LEU A 31 12.53 9.89 10.04
N PRO A 32 13.35 8.85 10.26
CA PRO A 32 14.63 8.71 9.56
C PRO A 32 14.49 8.41 8.07
N LEU A 33 13.30 7.98 7.60
CA LEU A 33 13.06 7.56 6.22
C LEU A 33 12.38 8.64 5.36
N LEU A 34 11.73 9.64 5.98
CA LEU A 34 11.00 10.68 5.23
C LEU A 34 11.87 11.45 4.25
N GLY A 35 13.11 11.81 4.66
CA GLY A 35 14.08 12.47 3.80
C GLY A 35 14.43 11.62 2.57
N LEU A 36 14.60 10.33 2.76
CA LEU A 36 14.90 9.36 1.71
C LEU A 36 13.71 9.18 0.76
N VAL A 37 12.49 9.04 1.28
CA VAL A 37 11.26 8.96 0.46
C VAL A 37 11.15 10.21 -0.42
N LYS A 38 11.35 11.40 0.16
CA LYS A 38 11.29 12.67 -0.56
C LYS A 38 12.34 12.76 -1.66
N SER A 39 13.62 12.46 -1.35
CA SER A 39 14.72 12.57 -2.32
C SER A 39 14.58 11.57 -3.47
N GLU A 40 14.23 10.31 -3.18
CA GLU A 40 14.01 9.30 -4.22
C GLU A 40 12.76 9.61 -5.08
N SER A 41 11.71 10.17 -4.48
CA SER A 41 10.52 10.61 -5.23
C SER A 41 10.85 11.71 -6.22
N ILE A 42 11.55 12.75 -5.79
CA ILE A 42 11.98 13.85 -6.66
C ILE A 42 12.91 13.34 -7.77
N ARG A 43 13.84 12.46 -7.45
CA ARG A 43 14.80 11.93 -8.40
C ARG A 43 14.16 11.04 -9.47
N LEU A 44 13.23 10.18 -9.08
CA LEU A 44 12.66 9.15 -9.96
C LEU A 44 11.34 9.55 -10.59
N MET A 45 10.59 10.44 -9.96
CA MET A 45 9.25 10.83 -10.40
C MET A 45 9.01 12.32 -10.08
N PRO A 46 9.82 13.25 -10.67
CA PRO A 46 9.78 14.68 -10.34
C PRO A 46 8.41 15.33 -10.62
N ASP A 47 7.70 14.83 -11.64
CA ASP A 47 6.39 15.34 -12.05
C ASP A 47 5.22 14.70 -11.28
N MET A 48 5.50 14.03 -10.15
CA MET A 48 4.45 13.41 -9.33
C MET A 48 3.57 14.50 -8.69
N PRO A 49 2.28 14.59 -9.05
CA PRO A 49 1.41 15.68 -8.57
C PRO A 49 1.03 15.56 -7.08
N TYR A 50 1.31 14.39 -6.48
CA TYR A 50 0.96 14.06 -5.09
C TYR A 50 2.19 13.59 -4.33
N PRO A 51 3.04 14.49 -3.80
CA PRO A 51 4.33 14.14 -3.22
C PRO A 51 4.24 13.27 -1.96
N TYR A 52 3.11 13.30 -1.26
CA TYR A 52 2.87 12.50 -0.05
C TYR A 52 2.41 11.07 -0.34
N TYR A 53 2.10 10.74 -1.59
CA TYR A 53 1.58 9.41 -1.97
C TYR A 53 2.49 8.27 -1.51
N PHE A 54 3.81 8.39 -1.68
CA PHE A 54 4.71 7.30 -1.33
C PHE A 54 4.82 7.06 0.18
N GLY A 55 4.67 8.11 0.99
CA GLY A 55 4.52 7.96 2.44
C GLY A 55 3.25 7.19 2.82
N ALA A 56 2.12 7.59 2.24
CA ALA A 56 0.84 6.93 2.44
C ALA A 56 0.86 5.46 1.94
N LEU A 57 1.53 5.18 0.83
CA LEU A 57 1.70 3.82 0.31
C LEU A 57 2.53 2.95 1.26
N ILE A 58 3.66 3.47 1.80
CA ILE A 58 4.46 2.76 2.81
C ILE A 58 3.62 2.44 4.04
N GLU A 59 2.80 3.37 4.51
CA GLU A 59 1.91 3.14 5.64
C GLU A 59 0.88 2.07 5.36
N HIS A 60 0.25 2.11 4.18
CA HIS A 60 -0.71 1.08 3.79
C HIS A 60 -0.06 -0.30 3.74
N GLU A 61 1.13 -0.42 3.17
CA GLU A 61 1.82 -1.69 2.94
C GLU A 61 2.47 -2.26 4.22
N SER A 62 3.03 -1.41 5.09
CA SER A 62 3.84 -1.86 6.21
C SER A 62 3.15 -1.79 7.58
N CYS A 63 2.07 -0.99 7.72
CA CYS A 63 1.47 -0.72 9.02
C CYS A 63 0.19 -1.53 9.25
N ILE A 64 0.16 -2.35 10.29
CA ILE A 64 -1.08 -2.94 10.84
C ILE A 64 -1.90 -1.83 11.54
N SER A 65 -1.22 -0.95 12.27
CA SER A 65 -1.69 0.34 12.77
C SER A 65 -0.50 1.28 12.84
N LEU A 66 -0.72 2.58 12.91
CA LEU A 66 0.37 3.58 12.95
C LEU A 66 1.28 3.44 14.18
N THR A 67 0.79 2.89 15.27
CA THR A 67 1.55 2.64 16.51
C THR A 67 2.17 1.24 16.57
N HIS A 68 1.84 0.34 15.63
CA HIS A 68 2.36 -1.01 15.65
C HIS A 68 3.85 -1.06 15.32
N SER A 69 4.62 -1.95 15.97
CA SER A 69 6.07 -2.07 15.80
C SER A 69 6.54 -2.42 14.37
N ARG A 70 5.66 -2.95 13.52
CA ARG A 70 5.95 -3.21 12.10
C ARG A 70 5.77 -1.99 11.21
N CYS A 71 5.06 -0.95 11.70
CA CYS A 71 4.81 0.25 10.90
C CYS A 71 6.15 0.93 10.54
N TRP A 72 6.34 1.22 9.28
CA TRP A 72 7.59 1.73 8.71
C TRP A 72 8.84 0.85 9.00
N SER A 73 8.65 -0.45 9.15
CA SER A 73 9.76 -1.38 9.36
C SER A 73 10.24 -1.99 8.04
N PRO A 74 11.52 -1.83 7.67
CA PRO A 74 12.10 -2.51 6.50
C PRO A 74 12.05 -4.04 6.60
N ALA A 75 11.94 -4.57 7.83
CA ALA A 75 11.81 -6.00 8.10
C ALA A 75 10.35 -6.46 8.24
N SER A 76 9.36 -5.58 8.00
CA SER A 76 7.95 -5.98 7.99
C SER A 76 7.74 -7.11 6.99
N GLN A 77 7.03 -8.16 7.39
CA GLN A 77 6.83 -9.33 6.54
C GLN A 77 5.40 -9.85 6.66
N LEU A 78 4.75 -10.03 5.53
CA LEU A 78 3.60 -10.90 5.35
C LEU A 78 4.08 -12.23 4.78
N LYS A 79 3.73 -13.35 5.42
CA LYS A 79 4.05 -14.69 4.93
C LYS A 79 2.83 -15.60 5.06
N SER A 80 2.48 -16.25 3.98
CA SER A 80 1.46 -17.30 3.92
C SER A 80 1.98 -18.47 3.09
N GLN A 81 1.19 -19.52 2.93
CA GLN A 81 1.52 -20.63 2.01
C GLN A 81 1.55 -20.16 0.54
N ARG A 82 0.86 -19.07 0.22
CA ARG A 82 0.70 -18.60 -1.16
C ARG A 82 1.71 -17.54 -1.55
N GLU A 83 2.19 -16.74 -0.59
CA GLU A 83 3.01 -15.59 -0.90
C GLU A 83 3.83 -15.11 0.29
N VAL A 84 4.90 -14.40 -0.01
CA VAL A 84 5.69 -13.64 0.93
C VAL A 84 5.84 -12.21 0.40
N GLY A 85 5.47 -11.23 1.22
CA GLY A 85 5.71 -9.81 1.01
C GLY A 85 6.69 -9.28 2.04
N ILE A 86 7.57 -8.37 1.66
CA ILE A 86 8.63 -7.90 2.55
C ILE A 86 8.84 -6.38 2.48
N GLY A 87 9.11 -5.83 3.65
CA GLY A 87 9.61 -4.47 3.85
C GLY A 87 8.55 -3.38 3.79
N LEU A 88 9.02 -2.17 3.58
CA LEU A 88 8.22 -0.94 3.46
C LEU A 88 7.26 -0.98 2.28
N SER A 89 7.64 -1.65 1.21
CA SER A 89 6.94 -1.72 -0.07
C SER A 89 6.20 -3.03 -0.30
N GLN A 90 6.26 -3.98 0.65
CA GLN A 90 5.66 -5.32 0.55
C GLN A 90 5.89 -5.98 -0.83
N LEU A 91 7.13 -5.86 -1.34
CA LEU A 91 7.51 -6.55 -2.58
C LEU A 91 7.23 -8.05 -2.43
N THR A 92 6.48 -8.59 -3.36
CA THR A 92 5.84 -9.90 -3.17
C THR A 92 6.41 -10.95 -4.13
N LYS A 93 6.66 -12.15 -3.57
CA LYS A 93 6.80 -13.40 -4.31
C LYS A 93 5.61 -14.28 -4.01
N ALA A 94 4.95 -14.80 -5.04
CA ALA A 94 3.81 -15.69 -4.90
C ALA A 94 4.09 -17.07 -5.51
N TYR A 95 3.39 -18.06 -4.97
CA TYR A 95 3.56 -19.46 -5.32
C TYR A 95 2.26 -20.08 -5.84
N ASN A 96 2.40 -21.04 -6.71
CA ASN A 96 1.34 -21.95 -7.12
C ASN A 96 1.11 -23.02 -6.02
N PRO A 97 0.00 -23.77 -6.07
CA PRO A 97 -0.26 -24.85 -5.10
C PRO A 97 0.82 -25.95 -5.06
N ASP A 98 1.55 -26.14 -6.16
CA ASP A 98 2.66 -27.08 -6.27
C ASP A 98 4.00 -26.53 -5.73
N GLY A 99 4.02 -25.31 -5.18
CA GLY A 99 5.20 -24.64 -4.64
C GLY A 99 6.06 -23.93 -5.69
N SER A 100 5.77 -24.05 -6.98
CA SER A 100 6.48 -23.31 -8.01
C SER A 100 6.19 -21.80 -7.91
N VAL A 101 7.17 -20.96 -8.31
CA VAL A 101 7.01 -19.50 -8.28
C VAL A 101 6.03 -19.07 -9.37
N ARG A 102 4.95 -18.41 -8.97
CA ARG A 102 3.95 -17.83 -9.86
C ARG A 102 4.38 -16.47 -10.40
N PHE A 103 4.93 -15.62 -9.53
CA PHE A 103 5.57 -14.35 -9.86
C PHE A 103 6.52 -13.92 -8.73
N ASP A 104 7.51 -13.08 -9.07
CA ASP A 104 8.50 -12.54 -8.14
C ASP A 104 8.78 -11.08 -8.51
N VAL A 105 8.02 -10.17 -7.88
CA VAL A 105 8.07 -8.73 -8.20
C VAL A 105 9.43 -8.13 -7.90
N LEU A 106 10.06 -8.52 -6.78
CA LEU A 106 11.39 -8.03 -6.40
C LEU A 106 12.43 -8.40 -7.45
N THR A 107 12.51 -9.69 -7.80
CA THR A 107 13.49 -10.17 -8.79
C THR A 107 13.25 -9.57 -10.18
N ASP A 108 11.97 -9.40 -10.57
CA ASP A 108 11.61 -8.81 -11.86
C ASP A 108 11.96 -7.32 -11.94
N LEU A 109 11.76 -6.58 -10.83
CA LEU A 109 12.16 -5.17 -10.74
C LEU A 109 13.68 -5.03 -10.78
N ALA A 110 14.42 -5.82 -10.01
CA ALA A 110 15.89 -5.80 -10.00
C ALA A 110 16.47 -6.11 -11.40
N LYS A 111 15.87 -7.03 -12.14
CA LYS A 111 16.27 -7.33 -13.53
C LYS A 111 15.99 -6.17 -14.49
N ARG A 112 14.85 -5.49 -14.36
CA ARG A 112 14.46 -4.37 -15.22
C ARG A 112 15.24 -3.08 -14.94
N HIS A 113 15.62 -2.86 -13.69
CA HIS A 113 16.28 -1.66 -13.18
C HIS A 113 17.66 -1.99 -12.59
N ARG A 114 18.53 -2.66 -13.40
CA ARG A 114 19.80 -3.22 -12.92
C ARG A 114 20.76 -2.19 -12.31
N GLN A 115 20.72 -0.96 -12.77
CA GLN A 115 21.58 0.10 -12.24
C GLN A 115 21.06 0.63 -10.92
N GLU A 116 19.76 0.92 -10.84
CA GLU A 116 19.12 1.50 -9.67
C GLU A 116 18.94 0.50 -8.52
N LEU A 117 18.77 -0.79 -8.85
CA LEU A 117 18.46 -1.87 -7.90
C LEU A 117 19.53 -2.97 -7.86
N LYS A 118 20.79 -2.63 -8.19
CA LYS A 118 21.90 -3.60 -8.36
C LYS A 118 22.04 -4.57 -7.18
N GLU A 119 21.86 -4.07 -5.95
CA GLU A 119 22.07 -4.84 -4.72
C GLU A 119 20.74 -5.34 -4.10
N LEU A 120 19.61 -5.15 -4.78
CA LEU A 120 18.32 -5.61 -4.28
C LEU A 120 18.13 -7.10 -4.59
N SER A 121 18.03 -7.89 -3.53
CA SER A 121 17.74 -9.33 -3.59
C SER A 121 16.90 -9.76 -2.39
N TRP A 122 16.37 -10.98 -2.40
CA TRP A 122 15.66 -11.55 -1.24
C TRP A 122 16.55 -11.67 0.00
N ASP A 123 17.88 -11.78 -0.17
CA ASP A 123 18.84 -11.87 0.93
C ASP A 123 19.16 -10.50 1.54
N THR A 124 19.17 -9.44 0.74
CA THR A 124 19.59 -8.11 1.16
C THR A 124 18.44 -7.14 1.44
N VAL A 125 17.23 -7.41 0.96
CA VAL A 125 16.11 -6.46 0.96
C VAL A 125 15.79 -5.90 2.35
N ARG A 126 15.93 -6.68 3.42
CA ARG A 126 15.60 -6.26 4.80
C ARG A 126 16.52 -5.14 5.32
N ASP A 127 17.76 -5.14 4.85
CA ASP A 127 18.80 -4.22 5.30
C ASP A 127 18.96 -3.02 4.35
N ARG A 128 18.13 -2.96 3.31
CA ARG A 128 18.21 -1.95 2.27
C ARG A 128 16.88 -1.18 2.11
N PRO A 129 16.46 -0.40 3.13
CA PRO A 129 15.26 0.43 3.06
C PRO A 129 15.30 1.42 1.88
N ASP A 130 16.49 1.90 1.51
CA ASP A 130 16.72 2.74 0.33
C ASP A 130 16.29 2.05 -0.98
N LEU A 131 16.67 0.78 -1.15
CA LEU A 131 16.30 0.02 -2.34
C LEU A 131 14.83 -0.42 -2.32
N GLN A 132 14.24 -0.66 -1.14
CA GLN A 132 12.80 -0.91 -1.02
C GLN A 132 11.97 0.30 -1.49
N ILE A 133 12.31 1.50 -1.01
CA ILE A 133 11.65 2.76 -1.40
C ILE A 133 11.85 3.00 -2.89
N ARG A 134 13.07 2.84 -3.39
CA ARG A 134 13.40 3.00 -4.80
C ARG A 134 12.61 2.05 -5.70
N ALA A 135 12.55 0.77 -5.34
CA ALA A 135 11.79 -0.25 -6.08
C ALA A 135 10.29 0.07 -6.12
N MET A 136 9.73 0.52 -5.00
CA MET A 136 8.33 0.98 -4.91
C MET A 136 8.06 2.14 -5.88
N ILE A 137 8.91 3.15 -5.89
CA ILE A 137 8.76 4.32 -6.77
C ILE A 137 8.91 3.92 -8.23
N LEU A 138 9.88 3.07 -8.57
CA LEU A 138 10.08 2.58 -9.94
C LEU A 138 8.90 1.76 -10.45
N LEU A 139 8.30 0.91 -9.62
CA LEU A 139 7.09 0.16 -9.96
C LEU A 139 5.91 1.11 -10.18
N SER A 140 5.70 2.04 -9.26
CA SER A 140 4.63 3.04 -9.36
C SER A 140 4.80 3.92 -10.59
N ARG A 141 6.02 4.39 -10.89
CA ARG A 141 6.35 5.16 -12.10
C ARG A 141 6.01 4.38 -13.37
N SER A 142 6.38 3.11 -13.42
CA SER A 142 6.07 2.24 -14.56
C SER A 142 4.55 2.12 -14.78
N ASN A 143 3.80 1.89 -13.70
CA ASN A 143 2.34 1.80 -13.76
C ASN A 143 1.71 3.15 -14.16
N TYR A 144 2.15 4.25 -13.55
CA TYR A 144 1.67 5.60 -13.85
C TYR A 144 1.90 5.98 -15.32
N ASN A 145 3.09 5.69 -15.84
CA ASN A 145 3.42 5.97 -17.24
C ASN A 145 2.60 5.12 -18.22
N ALA A 146 2.33 3.87 -17.88
CA ALA A 146 1.45 3.00 -18.69
C ALA A 146 -0.02 3.45 -18.73
N LEU A 147 -0.41 4.34 -17.82
CA LEU A 147 -1.76 4.92 -17.71
C LEU A 147 -1.83 6.36 -18.28
N TYR A 148 -0.93 6.75 -19.18
CA TYR A 148 -0.78 8.13 -19.69
C TYR A 148 -2.03 8.69 -20.36
N THR A 149 -2.92 7.84 -20.86
CA THR A 149 -4.20 8.27 -21.47
C THR A 149 -5.21 8.81 -20.46
N ILE A 150 -5.00 8.60 -19.16
CA ILE A 150 -5.89 9.11 -18.11
C ILE A 150 -5.46 10.52 -17.76
N GLN A 151 -6.29 11.51 -18.10
CA GLN A 151 -5.95 12.93 -17.96
C GLN A 151 -6.11 13.45 -16.53
N ASN A 152 -7.09 12.93 -15.77
CA ASN A 152 -7.26 13.33 -14.37
C ASN A 152 -6.16 12.70 -13.52
N PRO A 153 -5.29 13.50 -12.87
CA PRO A 153 -4.14 12.97 -12.15
C PRO A 153 -4.52 12.14 -10.90
N LEU A 154 -5.64 12.43 -10.24
CA LEU A 154 -6.11 11.66 -9.09
C LEU A 154 -6.61 10.27 -9.52
N GLU A 155 -7.40 10.21 -10.60
CA GLU A 155 -7.88 8.94 -11.16
C GLU A 155 -6.74 8.09 -11.70
N ARG A 156 -5.74 8.73 -12.34
CA ARG A 156 -4.52 8.06 -12.79
C ARG A 156 -3.72 7.52 -11.62
N LEU A 157 -3.60 8.27 -10.52
CA LEU A 157 -2.94 7.82 -9.30
C LEU A 157 -3.68 6.65 -8.66
N ALA A 158 -5.02 6.73 -8.54
CA ALA A 158 -5.84 5.64 -7.98
C ALA A 158 -5.65 4.34 -8.77
N MET A 159 -5.64 4.42 -10.10
CA MET A 159 -5.39 3.25 -10.95
C MET A 159 -3.94 2.77 -10.88
N THR A 160 -2.97 3.67 -10.66
CA THR A 160 -1.57 3.30 -10.40
C THR A 160 -1.44 2.49 -9.12
N ASP A 161 -2.14 2.91 -8.08
CA ASP A 161 -2.19 2.26 -6.78
C ASP A 161 -2.83 0.86 -6.86
N VAL A 162 -3.93 0.73 -7.59
CA VAL A 162 -4.56 -0.57 -7.89
C VAL A 162 -3.62 -1.49 -8.67
N ALA A 163 -2.88 -0.92 -9.65
CA ALA A 163 -1.91 -1.68 -10.43
C ALA A 163 -0.70 -2.10 -9.59
N TYR A 164 -0.31 -1.29 -8.60
CA TYR A 164 0.72 -1.64 -7.63
C TYR A 164 0.32 -2.89 -6.84
N ASN A 165 -0.86 -2.88 -6.22
CA ASN A 165 -1.37 -4.01 -5.43
C ASN A 165 -1.69 -5.26 -6.25
N GLY A 166 -2.30 -5.08 -7.41
CA GLY A 166 -2.93 -6.20 -8.13
C GLY A 166 -2.39 -6.49 -9.53
N GLY A 167 -1.38 -5.73 -9.96
CA GLY A 167 -0.78 -5.84 -11.29
C GLY A 167 -1.55 -5.07 -12.38
N LEU A 168 -0.79 -4.39 -13.23
CA LEU A 168 -1.31 -3.56 -14.32
C LEU A 168 -2.20 -4.35 -15.29
N GLY A 169 -1.82 -5.60 -15.60
CA GLY A 169 -2.59 -6.45 -16.52
C GLY A 169 -4.01 -6.75 -16.03
N GLY A 170 -4.19 -6.95 -14.72
CA GLY A 170 -5.49 -7.12 -14.09
C GLY A 170 -6.36 -5.86 -14.22
N LEU A 171 -5.79 -4.71 -13.87
CA LEU A 171 -6.46 -3.41 -14.00
C LEU A 171 -6.88 -3.12 -15.45
N GLN A 172 -6.02 -3.38 -16.45
CA GLN A 172 -6.37 -3.14 -17.86
C GLN A 172 -7.55 -4.00 -18.33
N LYS A 173 -7.68 -5.23 -17.82
CA LYS A 173 -8.86 -6.08 -18.10
C LYS A 173 -10.12 -5.47 -17.48
N GLU A 174 -10.06 -5.01 -16.22
CA GLU A 174 -11.19 -4.35 -15.54
C GLU A 174 -11.61 -3.06 -16.25
N ARG A 175 -10.64 -2.23 -16.67
CA ARG A 175 -10.89 -1.03 -17.49
C ARG A 175 -11.59 -1.35 -18.82
N ARG A 176 -11.19 -2.45 -19.48
CA ARG A 176 -11.82 -2.89 -20.72
C ARG A 176 -13.28 -3.28 -20.50
N VAL A 177 -13.59 -4.04 -19.45
CA VAL A 177 -14.96 -4.41 -19.10
C VAL A 177 -15.81 -3.17 -18.82
N CYS A 178 -15.26 -2.21 -18.05
CA CYS A 178 -15.91 -0.92 -17.81
C CYS A 178 -16.21 -0.19 -19.13
N GLY A 179 -15.23 -0.06 -20.03
CA GLY A 179 -15.41 0.65 -21.31
C GLY A 179 -16.40 0.01 -22.28
N LEU A 180 -16.73 -1.29 -22.09
CA LEU A 180 -17.77 -1.99 -22.84
C LEU A 180 -19.14 -1.90 -22.15
N SER A 181 -19.22 -1.31 -20.96
CA SER A 181 -20.45 -1.24 -20.16
C SER A 181 -21.07 0.15 -20.27
N ALA A 182 -22.39 0.20 -20.36
CA ALA A 182 -23.12 1.46 -20.32
C ALA A 182 -22.83 2.22 -19.00
N ASN A 183 -22.70 3.54 -19.09
CA ASN A 183 -22.49 4.42 -17.94
C ASN A 183 -21.21 4.10 -17.12
N CYS A 184 -20.13 3.66 -17.79
CA CYS A 184 -18.83 3.48 -17.17
C CYS A 184 -17.72 4.16 -17.98
N ASP A 185 -16.94 5.01 -17.32
CA ASP A 185 -15.78 5.69 -17.91
C ASP A 185 -14.51 4.90 -17.52
N PRO A 186 -13.81 4.26 -18.49
CA PRO A 186 -12.59 3.50 -18.20
C PRO A 186 -11.39 4.39 -17.80
N GLY A 187 -11.53 5.71 -17.89
CA GLY A 187 -10.57 6.69 -17.39
C GLY A 187 -10.80 7.11 -15.94
N LYS A 188 -11.86 6.64 -15.30
CA LYS A 188 -12.19 6.94 -13.91
C LYS A 188 -12.19 5.68 -13.07
N TRP A 189 -11.47 5.74 -11.92
CA TRP A 189 -11.48 4.64 -10.94
C TRP A 189 -12.71 4.69 -10.07
N PHE A 190 -12.87 5.80 -9.32
CA PHE A 190 -13.94 5.94 -8.34
C PHE A 190 -15.33 5.93 -8.99
N ASN A 191 -16.22 5.08 -8.47
CA ASN A 191 -17.57 4.85 -8.99
C ASN A 191 -17.67 4.38 -10.46
N ASN A 192 -16.55 4.02 -11.09
CA ASN A 192 -16.46 3.52 -12.45
C ASN A 192 -15.76 2.16 -12.50
N VAL A 193 -14.47 2.10 -12.81
CA VAL A 193 -13.71 0.85 -12.97
C VAL A 193 -13.72 0.02 -11.67
N GLU A 194 -13.76 0.62 -10.50
CA GLU A 194 -13.84 -0.10 -9.23
C GLU A 194 -15.04 -1.05 -9.11
N ARG A 195 -16.12 -0.83 -9.88
CA ARG A 195 -17.30 -1.70 -9.89
C ARG A 195 -17.10 -3.01 -10.65
N TYR A 196 -16.07 -3.10 -11.49
CA TYR A 196 -15.83 -4.21 -12.41
C TYR A 196 -14.65 -5.08 -11.97
N CYS A 197 -14.73 -5.64 -10.74
CA CYS A 197 -13.67 -6.48 -10.22
C CYS A 197 -13.66 -7.87 -10.86
N LEU A 198 -12.55 -8.23 -11.46
CA LEU A 198 -12.30 -9.55 -12.07
C LEU A 198 -11.47 -10.48 -11.18
N LYS A 199 -11.09 -10.04 -9.96
CA LYS A 199 -10.38 -10.85 -8.98
C LYS A 199 -11.34 -11.80 -8.25
N SER A 200 -10.77 -12.78 -7.53
CA SER A 200 -11.55 -13.69 -6.69
C SER A 200 -12.38 -12.93 -5.65
N LYS A 201 -13.65 -13.32 -5.52
CA LYS A 201 -14.57 -12.88 -4.47
C LYS A 201 -14.60 -13.83 -3.27
N LYS A 202 -13.84 -14.93 -3.30
CA LYS A 202 -13.73 -15.86 -2.16
C LYS A 202 -12.90 -15.19 -1.05
N PRO A 203 -13.27 -15.38 0.23
CA PRO A 203 -12.49 -14.90 1.37
C PRO A 203 -11.02 -15.36 1.29
N LEU A 204 -10.08 -14.45 1.57
CA LEU A 204 -8.65 -14.68 1.48
C LEU A 204 -7.94 -14.30 2.79
N TYR A 205 -8.02 -13.04 3.22
CA TYR A 205 -7.41 -12.53 4.45
C TYR A 205 -8.43 -11.82 5.32
N ALA A 206 -8.52 -12.21 6.59
CA ALA A 206 -9.45 -11.60 7.56
C ALA A 206 -10.88 -11.42 7.01
N GLY A 207 -11.38 -12.43 6.28
CA GLY A 207 -12.71 -12.40 5.66
C GLY A 207 -12.81 -11.56 4.37
N ARG A 208 -11.77 -10.82 3.99
CA ARG A 208 -11.75 -10.02 2.76
C ARG A 208 -11.32 -10.85 1.57
N SER A 209 -11.99 -10.67 0.43
CA SER A 209 -11.60 -11.27 -0.85
C SER A 209 -10.46 -10.47 -1.51
N ALA A 210 -9.84 -11.05 -2.55
CA ALA A 210 -8.87 -10.32 -3.37
C ALA A 210 -9.51 -9.09 -4.07
N CYS A 211 -10.82 -9.15 -4.32
CA CYS A 211 -11.59 -8.03 -4.83
C CYS A 211 -11.69 -6.91 -3.80
N ASP A 212 -12.08 -7.24 -2.56
CA ASP A 212 -12.23 -6.26 -1.48
C ASP A 212 -10.89 -5.57 -1.17
N ILE A 213 -9.80 -6.35 -1.10
CA ILE A 213 -8.45 -5.84 -0.88
C ILE A 213 -8.07 -4.83 -1.98
N SER A 214 -8.26 -5.20 -3.24
CA SER A 214 -7.92 -4.35 -4.37
C SER A 214 -8.75 -3.05 -4.42
N ARG A 215 -10.00 -3.05 -3.96
CA ARG A 215 -10.87 -1.86 -3.90
C ARG A 215 -10.58 -0.99 -2.68
N HIS A 216 -10.18 -1.61 -1.59
CA HIS A 216 -9.80 -0.90 -0.38
C HIS A 216 -8.48 -0.15 -0.54
N HIS A 217 -7.54 -0.69 -1.30
CA HIS A 217 -6.18 -0.18 -1.43
C HIS A 217 -6.12 1.31 -1.79
N PRO A 218 -6.66 1.80 -2.92
CA PRO A 218 -6.61 3.23 -3.25
C PRO A 218 -7.49 4.10 -2.32
N LYS A 219 -8.55 3.55 -1.74
CA LYS A 219 -9.37 4.28 -0.76
C LYS A 219 -8.57 4.56 0.49
N ASP A 220 -7.89 3.57 1.03
CA ASP A 220 -7.06 3.73 2.23
C ASP A 220 -5.82 4.59 1.94
N THR A 221 -5.07 4.29 0.88
CA THR A 221 -3.84 4.99 0.54
C THR A 221 -4.09 6.47 0.20
N ILE A 222 -5.08 6.75 -0.65
CA ILE A 222 -5.27 8.09 -1.23
C ILE A 222 -6.26 8.92 -0.41
N LEU A 223 -7.41 8.35 -0.03
CA LEU A 223 -8.47 9.14 0.61
C LEU A 223 -8.31 9.23 2.14
N VAL A 224 -7.64 8.23 2.77
CA VAL A 224 -7.50 8.16 4.22
C VAL A 224 -6.10 8.63 4.66
N ARG A 225 -5.02 8.10 4.07
CA ARG A 225 -3.64 8.33 4.55
C ARG A 225 -2.94 9.50 3.90
N MET A 226 -3.21 9.76 2.64
CA MET A 226 -2.62 10.93 1.98
C MET A 226 -3.27 12.21 2.52
N PRO A 227 -2.49 13.19 3.02
CA PRO A 227 -2.97 14.44 3.59
C PRO A 227 -3.66 15.37 2.58
#